data_73016adfc6bac61de19fd4ca0de72488
#
_entry.id   73016adfc6bac61de19fd4ca0de72488
#
_cell.length_a   1.000
_cell.length_b   1.000
_cell.length_c   1.000
_cell.angle_alpha   90.00
_cell.angle_beta   90.00
_cell.angle_gamma   90.00
#
_symmetry.space_group_name_H-M   'P 1'
#
loop_
_entity.id
_entity.type
_entity.pdbx_description
1 polymer ?
#
loop_
_entity_poly.entity_id
_entity_poly.type
_entity_poly.pdbx_seq_one_letter_code
_entity_poly.pdbx_strand_id
1 'polypeptide(L)'
;MSGQHTAYLGLGANQGNRLGNLLQAQQYLRARMTIEKTSSYYETDPVGYEAQSRFLNMACRITTSLEPGDLLNYIKRIEKRMGRWPSFRNAPRPIDIDILLYDDLVLEREDLTIPHPRLHKRAFALVPLSEMQPGIVHPVEKETLETLLGRLRNWGVAKQCLKPRLAHDVQQEKPKVPVCLSRVGVTNLRRNIRFGNGEGSQLFQASLDLFADLHSDQAGVHMSRFSDAAEGLVQDLTRKPTPNIESLVGQLSKQILVDQGTVRSEVHITARSPLGKITPVSGKFTEEFYNLIGIASSTEARTRCLIGVEVEGMTVCPCAQDMVRSNSKELLLKEGFSEEQADQALQVIPIASHNQRGLGTLMVGSETQVRAESLVHIIEASMSSETYAILKRPDEFFVVNKAHRNPRFVEDVVREMLRLLVDTYPDLPDDTFVLARQENLESIHKHNAFAERFGLLCDIRRELNGEQCNPIRPMTMDEWLKA
;
A
#
# COMPACT_ATOMS: atom_id res chain seq x y z
N MET A 1 -1.67 34.14 -17.27
CA MET A 1 -1.33 32.68 -17.37
C MET A 1 0.19 32.63 -17.36
N SER A 2 0.82 32.21 -16.27
CA SER A 2 2.28 31.98 -16.23
C SER A 2 2.59 30.81 -17.14
N GLY A 3 3.33 31.03 -18.22
CA GLY A 3 3.75 29.98 -19.14
C GLY A 3 4.59 28.93 -18.43
N GLN A 4 4.48 27.68 -18.82
CA GLN A 4 5.44 26.63 -18.41
C GLN A 4 6.63 26.67 -19.37
N HIS A 5 7.82 26.74 -18.81
CA HIS A 5 9.08 26.81 -19.53
C HIS A 5 9.90 25.55 -19.34
N THR A 6 10.66 25.16 -20.36
CA THR A 6 11.61 24.05 -20.30
C THR A 6 13.02 24.59 -20.09
N ALA A 7 13.70 24.13 -19.04
CA ALA A 7 15.10 24.49 -18.84
C ALA A 7 15.98 23.23 -18.67
N TYR A 8 17.26 23.39 -18.99
CA TYR A 8 18.28 22.35 -18.82
C TYR A 8 19.30 22.86 -17.83
N LEU A 9 19.47 22.11 -16.75
CA LEU A 9 20.40 22.42 -15.67
C LEU A 9 21.56 21.43 -15.68
N GLY A 10 22.78 21.96 -15.51
CA GLY A 10 23.96 21.17 -15.20
C GLY A 10 24.23 21.20 -13.71
N LEU A 11 24.46 20.04 -13.11
CA LEU A 11 24.80 19.89 -11.69
C LEU A 11 26.16 19.25 -11.54
N GLY A 12 27.02 19.80 -10.66
CA GLY A 12 28.36 19.28 -10.39
C GLY A 12 28.74 19.37 -8.92
N ALA A 13 29.46 18.37 -8.41
CA ALA A 13 29.94 18.33 -7.03
C ALA A 13 31.33 17.67 -6.96
N ASN A 14 32.25 18.23 -6.15
CA ASN A 14 33.57 17.64 -5.95
C ASN A 14 34.05 17.63 -4.49
N GLN A 15 33.16 17.98 -3.54
CA GLN A 15 33.45 17.90 -2.10
C GLN A 15 32.49 16.95 -1.38
N GLY A 16 32.96 16.27 -0.34
CA GLY A 16 32.15 15.40 0.51
C GLY A 16 31.52 14.23 -0.23
N ASN A 17 30.30 13.89 0.11
CA ASN A 17 29.52 12.88 -0.58
C ASN A 17 28.94 13.46 -1.89
N ARG A 18 29.75 13.43 -2.96
CA ARG A 18 29.42 14.01 -4.27
C ARG A 18 28.05 13.54 -4.80
N LEU A 19 27.77 12.23 -4.71
CA LEU A 19 26.48 11.69 -5.14
C LEU A 19 25.33 12.15 -4.25
N GLY A 20 25.51 12.09 -2.93
CA GLY A 20 24.52 12.59 -1.97
C GLY A 20 24.18 14.05 -2.19
N ASN A 21 25.19 14.88 -2.50
CA ASN A 21 24.98 16.29 -2.82
C ASN A 21 24.14 16.50 -4.10
N LEU A 22 24.40 15.73 -5.17
CA LEU A 22 23.61 15.79 -6.40
C LEU A 22 22.16 15.36 -6.17
N LEU A 23 21.94 14.29 -5.41
CA LEU A 23 20.59 13.82 -5.07
C LEU A 23 19.84 14.83 -4.20
N GLN A 24 20.52 15.44 -3.23
CA GLN A 24 19.91 16.46 -2.37
C GLN A 24 19.54 17.73 -3.15
N ALA A 25 20.41 18.16 -4.09
CA ALA A 25 20.11 19.28 -4.99
C ALA A 25 18.87 19.00 -5.83
N GLN A 26 18.72 17.79 -6.38
CA GLN A 26 17.52 17.39 -7.11
C GLN A 26 16.26 17.43 -6.23
N GLN A 27 16.32 17.03 -4.95
CA GLN A 27 15.19 17.14 -4.03
C GLN A 27 14.77 18.59 -3.81
N TYR A 28 15.72 19.51 -3.66
CA TYR A 28 15.40 20.93 -3.53
C TYR A 28 14.81 21.51 -4.83
N LEU A 29 15.29 21.09 -5.99
CA LEU A 29 14.71 21.50 -7.27
C LEU A 29 13.26 21.02 -7.39
N ARG A 30 12.97 19.76 -7.04
CA ARG A 30 11.60 19.20 -7.07
C ARG A 30 10.59 19.92 -6.18
N ALA A 31 11.05 20.69 -5.20
CA ALA A 31 10.14 21.49 -4.35
C ALA A 31 9.44 22.66 -5.10
N ARG A 32 9.97 23.08 -6.27
CA ARG A 32 9.45 24.24 -7.02
C ARG A 32 9.28 23.98 -8.51
N MET A 33 9.77 22.86 -9.03
CA MET A 33 9.74 22.56 -10.45
C MET A 33 9.68 21.03 -10.68
N THR A 34 9.24 20.62 -11.86
CA THR A 34 9.20 19.22 -12.24
C THR A 34 10.50 18.83 -12.94
N ILE A 35 11.21 17.82 -12.43
CA ILE A 35 12.34 17.20 -13.14
C ILE A 35 11.77 16.09 -14.02
N GLU A 36 11.78 16.31 -15.33
CA GLU A 36 11.22 15.38 -16.31
C GLU A 36 12.20 14.27 -16.69
N LYS A 37 13.49 14.61 -16.81
CA LYS A 37 14.54 13.67 -17.24
C LYS A 37 15.87 14.03 -16.57
N THR A 38 16.67 13.00 -16.28
CA THR A 38 18.04 13.15 -15.76
C THR A 38 18.99 12.32 -16.62
N SER A 39 20.22 12.81 -16.77
CA SER A 39 21.31 12.04 -17.37
C SER A 39 21.88 11.00 -16.42
N SER A 40 22.77 10.17 -16.91
CA SER A 40 23.72 9.43 -16.09
C SER A 40 24.66 10.38 -15.34
N TYR A 41 25.40 9.84 -14.36
CA TYR A 41 26.45 10.58 -13.66
C TYR A 41 27.78 10.39 -14.38
N TYR A 42 28.58 11.47 -14.44
CA TYR A 42 29.85 11.50 -15.15
C TYR A 42 30.94 12.04 -14.25
N GLU A 43 32.01 11.26 -14.10
CA GLU A 43 33.23 11.76 -13.43
C GLU A 43 34.07 12.53 -14.41
N THR A 44 34.54 13.71 -14.02
CA THR A 44 35.32 14.61 -14.88
C THR A 44 36.49 15.20 -14.14
N ASP A 45 37.56 15.49 -14.87
CA ASP A 45 38.67 16.23 -14.34
C ASP A 45 38.27 17.71 -14.08
N PRO A 46 38.83 18.33 -13.04
CA PRO A 46 38.55 19.74 -12.74
C PRO A 46 39.09 20.66 -13.83
N VAL A 47 38.39 21.76 -14.10
CA VAL A 47 38.77 22.74 -15.10
C VAL A 47 39.35 24.00 -14.41
N GLY A 48 40.58 24.37 -14.75
CA GLY A 48 41.22 25.59 -14.31
C GLY A 48 42.09 25.40 -13.05
N TYR A 49 41.51 25.06 -11.90
CA TYR A 49 42.29 24.70 -10.71
C TYR A 49 42.37 23.18 -10.60
N GLU A 50 43.55 22.61 -10.93
CA GLU A 50 43.72 21.14 -11.06
C GLU A 50 44.00 20.43 -9.72
N ALA A 51 44.53 21.16 -8.71
CA ALA A 51 44.82 20.59 -7.40
C ALA A 51 43.59 20.39 -6.53
N GLN A 52 42.57 19.68 -7.05
CA GLN A 52 41.32 19.35 -6.37
C GLN A 52 40.77 18.01 -6.85
N SER A 53 39.82 17.47 -6.10
CA SER A 53 39.12 16.20 -6.44
C SER A 53 38.36 16.33 -7.74
N ARG A 54 38.20 15.20 -8.45
CA ARG A 54 37.35 15.09 -9.63
C ARG A 54 35.90 15.44 -9.31
N PHE A 55 35.22 16.07 -10.27
CA PHE A 55 33.82 16.34 -10.18
C PHE A 55 32.98 15.13 -10.54
N LEU A 56 31.82 15.00 -9.89
CA LEU A 56 30.71 14.19 -10.36
C LEU A 56 29.67 15.15 -10.95
N ASN A 57 29.36 15.00 -12.24
CA ASN A 57 28.45 15.87 -12.98
C ASN A 57 27.25 15.10 -13.51
N MET A 58 26.15 15.79 -13.67
CA MET A 58 24.94 15.33 -14.36
C MET A 58 24.20 16.50 -14.97
N ALA A 59 23.21 16.22 -15.84
CA ALA A 59 22.27 17.22 -16.30
C ALA A 59 20.84 16.77 -16.02
N CYS A 60 19.92 17.72 -15.88
CA CYS A 60 18.49 17.46 -15.81
C CYS A 60 17.69 18.42 -16.70
N ARG A 61 16.60 17.90 -17.28
CA ARG A 61 15.55 18.67 -17.93
C ARG A 61 14.47 18.92 -16.91
N ILE A 62 14.06 20.18 -16.79
CA ILE A 62 13.03 20.63 -15.85
C ILE A 62 11.93 21.38 -16.59
N THR A 63 10.72 21.33 -16.04
CA THR A 63 9.62 22.24 -16.38
C THR A 63 9.36 23.15 -15.19
N THR A 64 9.29 24.46 -15.43
CA THR A 64 9.14 25.49 -14.41
C THR A 64 8.27 26.65 -14.89
N SER A 65 7.62 27.34 -13.95
CA SER A 65 6.96 28.63 -14.18
C SER A 65 7.82 29.85 -13.78
N LEU A 66 9.07 29.58 -13.32
CA LEU A 66 9.97 30.67 -12.91
C LEU A 66 10.64 31.27 -14.12
N GLU A 67 10.61 32.58 -14.21
CA GLU A 67 11.41 33.34 -15.18
C GLU A 67 12.92 33.11 -14.96
N PRO A 68 13.79 33.30 -15.98
CA PRO A 68 15.22 32.99 -15.90
C PRO A 68 15.94 33.59 -14.69
N GLY A 69 15.63 34.85 -14.33
CA GLY A 69 16.21 35.53 -13.18
C GLY A 69 15.75 34.92 -11.85
N ASP A 70 14.48 34.53 -11.74
CA ASP A 70 13.93 33.91 -10.55
C ASP A 70 14.45 32.47 -10.36
N LEU A 71 14.64 31.77 -11.48
CA LEU A 71 15.26 30.45 -11.50
C LEU A 71 16.72 30.54 -11.00
N LEU A 72 17.50 31.52 -11.49
CA LEU A 72 18.84 31.76 -11.01
C LEU A 72 18.87 32.06 -9.51
N ASN A 73 18.01 32.92 -9.03
CA ASN A 73 17.90 33.28 -7.62
C ASN A 73 17.53 32.05 -6.76
N TYR A 74 16.66 31.19 -7.27
CA TYR A 74 16.30 29.95 -6.57
C TYR A 74 17.47 28.97 -6.51
N ILE A 75 18.20 28.77 -7.61
CA ILE A 75 19.43 27.96 -7.68
C ILE A 75 20.48 28.45 -6.67
N LYS A 76 20.75 29.76 -6.63
CA LYS A 76 21.72 30.34 -5.69
C LYS A 76 21.33 30.14 -4.23
N ARG A 77 20.05 30.13 -3.90
CA ARG A 77 19.56 29.77 -2.55
C ARG A 77 19.83 28.28 -2.23
N ILE A 78 19.62 27.38 -3.19
CA ILE A 78 19.96 25.95 -3.01
C ILE A 78 21.45 25.78 -2.76
N GLU A 79 22.30 26.37 -3.59
CA GLU A 79 23.76 26.29 -3.44
C GLU A 79 24.22 26.79 -2.07
N LYS A 80 23.72 27.95 -1.61
CA LYS A 80 24.01 28.50 -0.28
C LYS A 80 23.54 27.57 0.83
N ARG A 81 22.33 27.02 0.73
CA ARG A 81 21.77 26.07 1.71
C ARG A 81 22.59 24.80 1.83
N MET A 82 23.20 24.37 0.74
CA MET A 82 24.07 23.19 0.67
C MET A 82 25.52 23.48 1.06
N GLY A 83 25.83 24.66 1.59
CA GLY A 83 27.14 25.00 2.12
C GLY A 83 28.13 25.54 1.08
N ARG A 84 27.65 26.04 -0.06
CA ARG A 84 28.49 26.77 -1.01
C ARG A 84 28.68 28.21 -0.54
N TRP A 85 29.88 28.51 -0.08
CA TRP A 85 30.29 29.86 0.34
C TRP A 85 31.12 30.54 -0.73
N PRO A 86 31.15 31.87 -0.77
CA PRO A 86 32.05 32.63 -1.67
C PRO A 86 33.50 32.18 -1.49
N SER A 87 34.17 31.90 -2.59
CA SER A 87 35.55 31.43 -2.63
C SER A 87 36.23 31.91 -3.93
N PHE A 88 37.49 31.55 -4.15
CA PHE A 88 38.16 31.88 -5.38
C PHE A 88 37.56 31.15 -6.60
N ARG A 89 37.85 31.68 -7.81
CA ARG A 89 37.29 31.13 -9.05
C ARG A 89 37.74 29.65 -9.25
N ASN A 90 36.78 28.79 -9.60
CA ASN A 90 36.94 27.34 -9.77
C ASN A 90 37.39 26.59 -8.48
N ALA A 91 37.11 27.11 -7.28
CA ALA A 91 37.38 26.43 -6.02
C ALA A 91 36.52 25.14 -5.91
N PRO A 92 36.99 24.16 -5.07
CA PRO A 92 36.19 23.00 -4.71
C PRO A 92 34.86 23.41 -4.09
N ARG A 93 33.77 22.65 -4.39
CA ARG A 93 32.43 23.02 -3.92
C ARG A 93 31.53 21.79 -3.70
N PRO A 94 30.66 21.84 -2.70
CA PRO A 94 29.70 20.76 -2.45
C PRO A 94 28.69 20.59 -3.59
N ILE A 95 28.30 21.70 -4.23
CA ILE A 95 27.37 21.71 -5.36
C ILE A 95 27.60 22.96 -6.24
N ASP A 96 27.42 22.77 -7.54
CA ASP A 96 27.36 23.81 -8.58
C ASP A 96 26.14 23.53 -9.46
N ILE A 97 25.27 24.52 -9.71
CA ILE A 97 24.10 24.36 -10.55
C ILE A 97 24.08 25.49 -11.58
N ASP A 98 24.28 25.13 -12.83
CA ASP A 98 24.30 26.05 -13.95
C ASP A 98 23.02 25.92 -14.79
N ILE A 99 22.42 27.04 -15.22
CA ILE A 99 21.37 27.07 -16.26
C ILE A 99 22.08 26.95 -17.61
N LEU A 100 21.90 25.80 -18.29
CA LEU A 100 22.56 25.51 -19.56
C LEU A 100 21.78 26.07 -20.73
N LEU A 101 20.47 25.79 -20.77
CA LEU A 101 19.50 26.23 -21.76
C LEU A 101 18.16 26.57 -21.07
N TYR A 102 17.40 27.45 -21.67
CA TYR A 102 16.06 27.82 -21.22
C TYR A 102 15.19 28.11 -22.44
N ASP A 103 14.25 27.25 -22.79
CA ASP A 103 13.55 27.23 -24.09
C ASP A 103 14.54 27.48 -25.23
N ASP A 104 14.18 28.33 -26.20
CA ASP A 104 15.06 28.82 -27.26
C ASP A 104 15.64 30.25 -26.96
N LEU A 105 15.60 30.63 -25.68
CA LEU A 105 15.95 31.97 -25.23
C LEU A 105 17.46 32.24 -25.42
N VAL A 106 17.75 33.41 -25.99
CA VAL A 106 19.08 34.02 -25.98
C VAL A 106 19.00 35.26 -25.10
N LEU A 107 19.69 35.23 -23.98
CA LEU A 107 19.70 36.28 -22.96
C LEU A 107 21.16 36.64 -22.61
N GLU A 108 21.47 37.90 -22.60
CA GLU A 108 22.78 38.42 -22.14
C GLU A 108 22.53 39.55 -21.12
N ARG A 109 22.79 39.22 -19.85
CA ARG A 109 22.74 40.13 -18.71
C ARG A 109 24.02 40.03 -17.91
N GLU A 110 24.30 41.00 -17.08
CA GLU A 110 25.49 41.03 -16.22
C GLU A 110 25.59 39.81 -15.31
N ASP A 111 24.47 39.33 -14.78
CA ASP A 111 24.37 38.22 -13.84
C ASP A 111 23.98 36.87 -14.46
N LEU A 112 23.44 36.86 -15.70
CA LEU A 112 22.92 35.66 -16.36
C LEU A 112 23.04 35.71 -17.87
N THR A 113 23.74 34.75 -18.45
CA THR A 113 23.82 34.53 -19.89
C THR A 113 23.22 33.15 -20.24
N ILE A 114 22.25 33.12 -21.16
CA ILE A 114 21.59 31.95 -21.70
C ILE A 114 21.68 31.96 -23.23
N PRO A 115 22.10 30.93 -23.91
CA PRO A 115 22.72 29.69 -23.41
C PRO A 115 23.94 29.96 -22.55
N HIS A 116 24.28 29.01 -21.63
CA HIS A 116 25.49 29.16 -20.82
C HIS A 116 26.71 29.42 -21.71
N PRO A 117 27.47 30.52 -21.52
CA PRO A 117 28.41 31.03 -22.52
C PRO A 117 29.55 30.12 -22.90
N ARG A 118 29.80 29.07 -22.11
CA ARG A 118 30.85 28.08 -22.38
C ARG A 118 30.26 26.66 -22.59
N LEU A 119 28.94 26.53 -22.82
CA LEU A 119 28.30 25.23 -23.00
C LEU A 119 28.97 24.45 -24.15
N HIS A 120 29.13 25.08 -25.30
CA HIS A 120 29.73 24.51 -26.51
C HIS A 120 31.22 24.08 -26.38
N LYS A 121 31.89 24.49 -25.30
CA LYS A 121 33.30 24.16 -25.01
C LYS A 121 33.53 23.25 -23.81
N ARG A 122 32.45 22.81 -23.14
CA ARG A 122 32.52 22.04 -21.89
C ARG A 122 31.97 20.64 -22.05
N ALA A 123 32.83 19.66 -22.22
CA ALA A 123 32.44 18.27 -22.35
C ALA A 123 31.64 17.76 -21.13
N PHE A 124 31.97 18.18 -19.92
CA PHE A 124 31.28 17.79 -18.70
C PHE A 124 29.82 18.26 -18.61
N ALA A 125 29.44 19.29 -19.41
CA ALA A 125 28.06 19.75 -19.55
C ALA A 125 27.40 19.16 -20.81
N LEU A 126 28.13 19.15 -21.94
CA LEU A 126 27.59 18.63 -23.22
C LEU A 126 27.33 17.13 -23.20
N VAL A 127 28.21 16.32 -22.60
CA VAL A 127 28.04 14.85 -22.57
C VAL A 127 26.75 14.45 -21.84
N PRO A 128 26.49 14.90 -20.60
CA PRO A 128 25.25 14.60 -19.92
C PRO A 128 24.00 15.11 -20.64
N LEU A 129 24.11 16.32 -21.20
CA LEU A 129 22.98 16.95 -21.89
C LEU A 129 22.65 16.25 -23.21
N SER A 130 23.68 15.87 -24.00
CA SER A 130 23.54 15.12 -25.25
C SER A 130 23.02 13.69 -25.02
N GLU A 131 23.36 13.05 -23.90
CA GLU A 131 22.76 11.75 -23.51
C GLU A 131 21.24 11.85 -23.38
N MET A 132 20.74 12.94 -22.80
CA MET A 132 19.30 13.12 -22.59
C MET A 132 18.55 13.46 -23.89
N GLN A 133 19.14 14.31 -24.72
CA GLN A 133 18.50 14.80 -25.94
C GLN A 133 19.54 15.30 -26.95
N PRO A 134 20.11 14.42 -27.77
CA PRO A 134 21.20 14.74 -28.69
C PRO A 134 20.81 15.74 -29.78
N GLY A 135 19.55 15.76 -30.16
CA GLY A 135 19.01 16.62 -31.24
C GLY A 135 18.69 18.06 -30.86
N ILE A 136 18.96 18.52 -29.61
CA ILE A 136 18.78 19.94 -29.26
C ILE A 136 19.72 20.79 -30.12
N VAL A 137 19.15 21.80 -30.75
CA VAL A 137 19.92 22.82 -31.48
C VAL A 137 20.32 23.92 -30.50
N HIS A 138 21.62 24.22 -30.40
CA HIS A 138 22.12 25.31 -29.57
C HIS A 138 21.64 26.66 -30.15
N PRO A 139 20.90 27.50 -29.37
CA PRO A 139 20.25 28.70 -29.91
C PRO A 139 21.21 29.70 -30.58
N VAL A 140 22.48 29.77 -30.14
CA VAL A 140 23.48 30.69 -30.74
C VAL A 140 24.32 30.00 -31.80
N GLU A 141 24.86 28.82 -31.53
CA GLU A 141 25.74 28.07 -32.44
C GLU A 141 24.98 27.51 -33.68
N LYS A 142 23.64 27.42 -33.59
CA LYS A 142 22.75 26.86 -34.63
C LYS A 142 23.09 25.44 -35.08
N GLU A 143 23.74 24.70 -34.21
CA GLU A 143 24.13 23.29 -34.41
C GLU A 143 23.57 22.40 -33.30
N THR A 144 23.45 21.09 -33.57
CA THR A 144 22.99 20.13 -32.56
C THR A 144 24.05 19.92 -31.48
N LEU A 145 23.63 19.60 -30.26
CA LEU A 145 24.54 19.29 -29.17
C LEU A 145 25.49 18.13 -29.51
N GLU A 146 25.00 17.15 -30.27
CA GLU A 146 25.80 16.04 -30.77
C GLU A 146 26.91 16.49 -31.70
N THR A 147 26.63 17.42 -32.65
CA THR A 147 27.63 18.02 -33.55
C THR A 147 28.67 18.81 -32.75
N LEU A 148 28.23 19.61 -31.80
CA LEU A 148 29.12 20.39 -30.95
C LEU A 148 30.03 19.48 -30.11
N LEU A 149 29.46 18.38 -29.56
CA LEU A 149 30.21 17.40 -28.80
C LEU A 149 31.27 16.68 -29.67
N GLY A 150 30.94 16.36 -30.91
CA GLY A 150 31.85 15.72 -31.88
C GLY A 150 33.09 16.56 -32.21
N ARG A 151 33.05 17.89 -32.03
CA ARG A 151 34.17 18.79 -32.23
C ARG A 151 35.14 18.84 -31.06
N LEU A 152 34.73 18.40 -29.86
CA LEU A 152 35.60 18.41 -28.68
C LEU A 152 36.59 17.22 -28.77
N ARG A 153 37.88 17.54 -28.77
CA ARG A 153 38.94 16.52 -28.66
C ARG A 153 39.26 16.31 -27.18
N ASN A 154 39.42 15.06 -26.75
CA ASN A 154 39.77 14.66 -25.38
C ASN A 154 38.75 15.15 -24.32
N TRP A 155 37.71 14.36 -24.09
CA TRP A 155 36.62 14.77 -23.21
C TRP A 155 36.97 14.77 -21.73
N GLY A 156 37.95 13.96 -21.26
CA GLY A 156 38.27 13.80 -19.83
C GLY A 156 37.03 13.41 -18.98
N VAL A 157 36.03 12.80 -19.62
CA VAL A 157 34.73 12.48 -19.04
C VAL A 157 34.53 10.99 -19.05
N ALA A 158 34.53 10.37 -17.88
CA ALA A 158 34.20 8.96 -17.73
C ALA A 158 32.77 8.80 -17.21
N LYS A 159 31.92 8.07 -17.94
CA LYS A 159 30.60 7.71 -17.46
C LYS A 159 30.74 6.84 -16.22
N GLN A 160 30.30 7.36 -15.08
CA GLN A 160 30.19 6.57 -13.87
C GLN A 160 28.87 5.79 -13.95
N CYS A 161 28.95 4.49 -14.18
CA CYS A 161 27.87 3.59 -13.85
C CYS A 161 27.75 3.52 -12.33
N LEU A 162 27.00 4.45 -11.73
CA LEU A 162 26.62 4.38 -10.32
C LEU A 162 25.43 3.43 -10.06
N LYS A 163 24.98 2.68 -11.06
CA LYS A 163 24.47 1.35 -10.76
C LYS A 163 25.68 0.59 -10.30
N PRO A 164 25.78 0.18 -9.01
CA PRO A 164 26.76 -0.81 -8.67
C PRO A 164 26.55 -1.92 -9.72
N ARG A 165 27.51 -2.15 -10.59
CA ARG A 165 27.61 -3.44 -11.23
C ARG A 165 27.88 -4.34 -10.03
N LEU A 166 26.80 -4.99 -9.56
CA LEU A 166 26.97 -6.20 -8.81
C LEU A 166 27.80 -7.07 -9.73
N ALA A 167 29.10 -7.11 -9.49
CA ALA A 167 30.02 -7.97 -10.23
C ALA A 167 29.59 -9.43 -10.05
N HIS A 168 28.83 -9.69 -8.98
CA HIS A 168 28.13 -10.91 -8.63
C HIS A 168 26.73 -10.58 -8.14
N ASP A 169 25.73 -11.25 -8.69
CA ASP A 169 24.38 -11.30 -8.12
C ASP A 169 24.41 -12.32 -6.98
N VAL A 170 24.73 -11.86 -5.78
CA VAL A 170 24.87 -12.71 -4.57
C VAL A 170 23.59 -13.49 -4.29
N GLN A 171 22.42 -12.98 -4.72
CA GLN A 171 21.14 -13.65 -4.58
C GLN A 171 21.06 -14.94 -5.42
N GLN A 172 21.79 -14.99 -6.53
CA GLN A 172 21.85 -16.17 -7.42
C GLN A 172 22.92 -17.18 -7.00
N GLU A 173 23.74 -16.87 -5.99
CA GLU A 173 24.73 -17.82 -5.47
C GLU A 173 24.06 -18.95 -4.68
N LYS A 174 24.78 -20.06 -4.51
CA LYS A 174 24.32 -21.13 -3.62
C LYS A 174 24.46 -20.71 -2.15
N PRO A 175 23.44 -20.88 -1.32
CA PRO A 175 23.53 -20.58 0.09
C PRO A 175 24.47 -21.56 0.81
N LYS A 176 25.08 -21.10 1.90
CA LYS A 176 25.91 -21.98 2.76
C LYS A 176 25.11 -23.14 3.38
N VAL A 177 23.81 -22.91 3.62
CA VAL A 177 22.86 -23.90 4.13
C VAL A 177 21.77 -24.08 3.09
N PRO A 178 21.72 -25.20 2.34
CA PRO A 178 20.81 -25.39 1.22
C PRO A 178 19.43 -25.84 1.69
N VAL A 179 18.65 -24.94 2.29
CA VAL A 179 17.26 -25.16 2.74
C VAL A 179 16.33 -24.28 1.93
N CYS A 180 15.25 -24.89 1.39
CA CYS A 180 14.18 -24.13 0.74
C CYS A 180 13.42 -23.29 1.76
N LEU A 181 13.04 -22.05 1.37
CA LEU A 181 12.22 -21.20 2.22
C LEU A 181 10.83 -21.03 1.60
N SER A 182 9.79 -21.24 2.41
CA SER A 182 8.41 -21.19 1.96
C SER A 182 7.90 -19.77 1.69
N ARG A 183 8.45 -18.78 2.40
CA ARG A 183 8.09 -17.35 2.26
C ARG A 183 9.31 -16.49 2.51
N VAL A 184 9.69 -15.70 1.52
CA VAL A 184 10.73 -14.66 1.61
C VAL A 184 10.21 -13.42 0.93
N GLY A 185 10.30 -12.25 1.57
CA GLY A 185 9.77 -11.04 0.96
C GLY A 185 9.75 -9.83 1.85
N VAL A 186 8.83 -8.92 1.61
CA VAL A 186 8.65 -7.67 2.35
C VAL A 186 7.29 -7.65 3.05
N THR A 187 7.26 -7.10 4.26
CA THR A 187 6.04 -6.97 5.07
C THR A 187 5.80 -5.52 5.46
N ASN A 188 4.55 -5.20 5.77
CA ASN A 188 4.12 -3.86 6.21
C ASN A 188 4.53 -2.73 5.24
N LEU A 189 4.51 -3.03 3.93
CA LEU A 189 4.73 -2.03 2.90
C LEU A 189 3.47 -1.18 2.76
N ARG A 190 3.52 0.07 3.20
CA ARG A 190 2.35 0.96 3.18
C ARG A 190 2.25 1.70 1.85
N ARG A 191 1.07 1.65 1.22
CA ARG A 191 0.76 2.34 -0.03
C ARG A 191 -0.67 2.88 -0.01
N ASN A 192 -0.85 3.98 -0.72
CA ASN A 192 -2.20 4.46 -1.01
C ASN A 192 -2.68 3.78 -2.28
N ILE A 193 -3.78 3.05 -2.20
CA ILE A 193 -4.41 2.36 -3.32
C ILE A 193 -5.81 2.91 -3.57
N ARG A 194 -6.23 2.84 -4.82
CA ARG A 194 -7.53 3.36 -5.25
C ARG A 194 -8.37 2.23 -5.83
N PHE A 195 -9.56 2.03 -5.27
CA PHE A 195 -10.56 1.10 -5.78
C PHE A 195 -11.81 1.81 -6.26
N GLY A 196 -12.58 1.16 -7.14
CA GLY A 196 -13.86 1.61 -7.65
C GLY A 196 -13.78 2.16 -9.07
N ASN A 197 -14.93 2.26 -9.73
CA ASN A 197 -15.06 2.72 -11.10
C ASN A 197 -15.49 4.19 -11.14
N GLY A 198 -14.77 5.03 -11.90
CA GLY A 198 -15.16 6.41 -12.19
C GLY A 198 -15.04 7.40 -11.02
N GLU A 199 -15.96 8.36 -10.94
CA GLU A 199 -15.96 9.45 -9.94
C GLU A 199 -16.14 8.96 -8.49
N GLY A 200 -16.58 7.71 -8.27
CA GLY A 200 -16.73 7.07 -6.96
C GLY A 200 -15.48 6.36 -6.44
N SER A 201 -14.32 6.46 -7.10
CA SER A 201 -13.10 5.79 -6.65
C SER A 201 -12.57 6.42 -5.36
N GLN A 202 -12.40 5.61 -4.31
CA GLN A 202 -11.88 6.05 -3.02
C GLN A 202 -10.41 5.70 -2.86
N LEU A 203 -9.68 6.54 -2.13
CA LEU A 203 -8.26 6.35 -1.81
C LEU A 203 -8.14 5.70 -0.43
N PHE A 204 -7.49 4.54 -0.36
CA PHE A 204 -7.28 3.79 0.87
C PHE A 204 -5.80 3.70 1.20
N GLN A 205 -5.47 3.83 2.47
CA GLN A 205 -4.16 3.44 2.96
C GLN A 205 -4.16 1.93 3.23
N ALA A 206 -3.33 1.19 2.48
CA ALA A 206 -3.19 -0.24 2.60
C ALA A 206 -1.81 -0.63 3.13
N SER A 207 -1.77 -1.74 3.86
CA SER A 207 -0.57 -2.48 4.23
C SER A 207 -0.47 -3.71 3.32
N LEU A 208 0.69 -3.91 2.71
CA LEU A 208 0.97 -5.00 1.79
C LEU A 208 2.09 -5.88 2.37
N ASP A 209 1.85 -7.19 2.39
CA ASP A 209 2.87 -8.20 2.63
C ASP A 209 3.05 -9.01 1.35
N LEU A 210 4.27 -9.09 0.84
CA LEU A 210 4.59 -9.63 -0.46
C LEU A 210 5.66 -10.70 -0.30
N PHE A 211 5.38 -11.91 -0.78
CA PHE A 211 6.23 -13.06 -0.60
C PHE A 211 6.47 -13.83 -1.91
N ALA A 212 7.63 -14.48 -1.96
CA ALA A 212 7.97 -15.51 -2.93
C ALA A 212 8.56 -16.71 -2.18
N ASP A 213 8.48 -17.91 -2.74
CA ASP A 213 9.26 -19.03 -2.27
C ASP A 213 10.72 -18.91 -2.73
N LEU A 214 11.63 -19.59 -2.06
CA LEU A 214 13.04 -19.58 -2.38
C LEU A 214 13.58 -21.00 -2.43
N HIS A 215 14.17 -21.34 -3.56
CA HIS A 215 14.77 -22.67 -3.77
C HIS A 215 16.08 -22.82 -3.00
N SER A 216 16.45 -24.08 -2.69
CA SER A 216 17.65 -24.41 -1.90
C SER A 216 18.98 -24.09 -2.58
N ASP A 217 18.99 -23.80 -3.86
CA ASP A 217 20.18 -23.44 -4.64
C ASP A 217 20.37 -21.94 -4.83
N GLN A 218 19.45 -21.13 -4.31
CA GLN A 218 19.43 -19.68 -4.43
C GLN A 218 19.59 -19.02 -3.05
N ALA A 219 20.55 -18.10 -2.89
CA ALA A 219 20.84 -17.46 -1.62
C ALA A 219 19.79 -16.42 -1.18
N GLY A 220 19.07 -15.81 -2.10
CA GLY A 220 18.07 -14.79 -1.76
C GLY A 220 17.20 -14.33 -2.92
N VAL A 221 16.19 -13.55 -2.58
CA VAL A 221 15.33 -12.83 -3.52
C VAL A 221 15.74 -11.37 -3.66
N HIS A 222 15.34 -10.72 -4.75
CA HIS A 222 15.60 -9.29 -4.95
C HIS A 222 14.53 -8.44 -4.26
N MET A 223 14.80 -7.96 -3.05
CA MET A 223 13.85 -7.18 -2.24
C MET A 223 13.33 -5.93 -2.95
N SER A 224 14.16 -5.26 -3.78
CA SER A 224 13.74 -4.10 -4.57
C SER A 224 12.64 -4.43 -5.58
N ARG A 225 12.63 -5.63 -6.17
CA ARG A 225 11.61 -6.04 -7.14
C ARG A 225 10.21 -6.13 -6.54
N PHE A 226 10.08 -6.47 -5.24
CA PHE A 226 8.79 -6.40 -4.55
C PHE A 226 8.27 -4.96 -4.44
N SER A 227 9.14 -4.03 -4.09
CA SER A 227 8.79 -2.61 -3.99
C SER A 227 8.49 -2.02 -5.36
N ASP A 228 9.25 -2.39 -6.40
CA ASP A 228 9.05 -1.94 -7.77
C ASP A 228 7.73 -2.47 -8.34
N ALA A 229 7.40 -3.76 -8.10
CA ALA A 229 6.11 -4.35 -8.48
C ALA A 229 4.93 -3.63 -7.82
N ALA A 230 5.02 -3.34 -6.51
CA ALA A 230 3.99 -2.60 -5.78
C ALA A 230 3.85 -1.16 -6.31
N GLU A 231 4.96 -0.47 -6.60
CA GLU A 231 4.95 0.90 -7.13
C GLU A 231 4.40 0.95 -8.55
N GLY A 232 4.81 0.02 -9.43
CA GLY A 232 4.29 -0.11 -10.79
C GLY A 232 2.78 -0.31 -10.80
N LEU A 233 2.28 -1.20 -9.95
CA LEU A 233 0.85 -1.45 -9.83
C LEU A 233 0.09 -0.23 -9.31
N VAL A 234 0.60 0.49 -8.29
CA VAL A 234 -0.01 1.73 -7.79
C VAL A 234 -0.10 2.80 -8.88
N GLN A 235 0.94 2.92 -9.73
CA GLN A 235 0.92 3.83 -10.88
C GLN A 235 -0.10 3.41 -11.95
N ASP A 236 -0.22 2.12 -12.22
CA ASP A 236 -1.22 1.60 -13.17
C ASP A 236 -2.65 1.78 -12.65
N LEU A 237 -2.89 1.58 -11.36
CA LEU A 237 -4.18 1.83 -10.71
C LEU A 237 -4.60 3.30 -10.73
N THR A 238 -3.64 4.23 -10.79
CA THR A 238 -3.94 5.66 -10.98
C THR A 238 -4.49 5.93 -12.38
N ARG A 239 -4.12 5.10 -13.36
CA ARG A 239 -4.55 5.21 -14.77
C ARG A 239 -5.79 4.35 -15.06
N LYS A 240 -5.90 3.16 -14.45
CA LYS A 240 -7.02 2.21 -14.62
C LYS A 240 -7.37 1.61 -13.26
N PRO A 241 -8.37 2.16 -12.56
CA PRO A 241 -8.82 1.61 -11.28
C PRO A 241 -9.20 0.14 -11.40
N THR A 242 -8.79 -0.67 -10.43
CA THR A 242 -9.17 -2.08 -10.36
C THR A 242 -10.57 -2.19 -9.76
N PRO A 243 -11.45 -3.06 -10.29
CA PRO A 243 -12.82 -3.14 -9.82
C PRO A 243 -12.95 -3.63 -8.38
N ASN A 244 -12.04 -4.52 -7.94
CA ASN A 244 -12.09 -5.15 -6.62
C ASN A 244 -10.68 -5.53 -6.13
N ILE A 245 -10.60 -5.93 -4.85
CA ILE A 245 -9.33 -6.28 -4.18
C ILE A 245 -8.76 -7.59 -4.70
N GLU A 246 -9.60 -8.56 -5.10
CA GLU A 246 -9.18 -9.87 -5.62
C GLU A 246 -8.38 -9.71 -6.92
N SER A 247 -8.87 -8.86 -7.82
CA SER A 247 -8.15 -8.52 -9.06
C SER A 247 -6.80 -7.87 -8.78
N LEU A 248 -6.73 -7.02 -7.76
CA LEU A 248 -5.51 -6.34 -7.34
C LEU A 248 -4.47 -7.32 -6.81
N VAL A 249 -4.84 -8.14 -5.81
CA VAL A 249 -3.90 -9.11 -5.21
C VAL A 249 -3.46 -10.16 -6.22
N GLY A 250 -4.38 -10.59 -7.11
CA GLY A 250 -4.07 -11.55 -8.15
C GLY A 250 -3.08 -11.01 -9.20
N GLN A 251 -3.26 -9.77 -9.66
CA GLN A 251 -2.33 -9.13 -10.59
C GLN A 251 -0.95 -8.93 -9.95
N LEU A 252 -0.90 -8.43 -8.71
CA LEU A 252 0.35 -8.20 -7.99
C LEU A 252 1.09 -9.52 -7.72
N SER A 253 0.36 -10.58 -7.34
CA SER A 253 0.95 -11.90 -7.12
C SER A 253 1.55 -12.45 -8.41
N LYS A 254 0.85 -12.37 -9.55
CA LYS A 254 1.39 -12.76 -10.87
C LYS A 254 2.64 -11.98 -11.25
N GLN A 255 2.64 -10.67 -11.01
CA GLN A 255 3.79 -9.81 -11.31
C GLN A 255 5.01 -10.22 -10.49
N ILE A 256 4.84 -10.46 -9.19
CA ILE A 256 5.92 -10.92 -8.30
C ILE A 256 6.46 -12.28 -8.75
N LEU A 257 5.58 -13.21 -9.14
CA LEU A 257 5.99 -14.53 -9.64
C LEU A 257 6.97 -14.39 -10.81
N VAL A 258 6.65 -13.52 -11.78
CA VAL A 258 7.48 -13.26 -12.96
C VAL A 258 8.77 -12.52 -12.59
N ASP A 259 8.68 -11.44 -11.81
CA ASP A 259 9.82 -10.58 -11.50
C ASP A 259 10.88 -11.28 -10.63
N GLN A 260 10.44 -12.19 -9.76
CA GLN A 260 11.34 -12.97 -8.91
C GLN A 260 11.83 -14.25 -9.62
N GLY A 261 11.13 -14.73 -10.65
CA GLY A 261 11.43 -16.00 -11.32
C GLY A 261 11.25 -17.19 -10.37
N THR A 262 10.24 -17.16 -9.52
CA THR A 262 9.97 -18.12 -8.46
C THR A 262 8.85 -19.10 -8.87
N VAL A 263 8.69 -20.20 -8.15
CA VAL A 263 7.64 -21.19 -8.42
C VAL A 263 6.29 -20.75 -7.86
N ARG A 264 6.31 -20.02 -6.73
CA ARG A 264 5.13 -19.50 -6.07
C ARG A 264 5.35 -18.08 -5.51
N SER A 265 4.35 -17.25 -5.67
CA SER A 265 4.26 -15.95 -4.99
C SER A 265 3.00 -15.88 -4.14
N GLU A 266 3.03 -14.99 -3.15
CA GLU A 266 1.89 -14.75 -2.27
C GLU A 266 1.81 -13.27 -1.90
N VAL A 267 0.60 -12.72 -1.90
CA VAL A 267 0.31 -11.30 -1.61
C VAL A 267 -0.81 -11.22 -0.60
N HIS A 268 -0.60 -10.44 0.46
CA HIS A 268 -1.63 -10.07 1.42
C HIS A 268 -1.77 -8.56 1.39
N ILE A 269 -3.00 -8.07 1.29
CA ILE A 269 -3.33 -6.64 1.37
C ILE A 269 -4.39 -6.46 2.44
N THR A 270 -4.15 -5.54 3.36
CA THR A 270 -5.16 -5.09 4.32
C THR A 270 -5.34 -3.59 4.17
N ALA A 271 -6.59 -3.16 3.96
CA ALA A 271 -6.95 -1.76 3.81
C ALA A 271 -8.11 -1.40 4.72
N ARG A 272 -8.07 -0.23 5.34
CA ARG A 272 -9.19 0.29 6.10
C ARG A 272 -10.19 0.94 5.14
N SER A 273 -11.36 0.31 4.97
CA SER A 273 -12.39 0.73 4.00
C SER A 273 -13.56 1.41 4.71
N PRO A 274 -14.04 2.58 4.24
CA PRO A 274 -15.21 3.21 4.80
C PRO A 274 -16.50 2.50 4.37
N LEU A 275 -17.49 2.52 5.24
CA LEU A 275 -18.84 2.03 5.03
C LEU A 275 -19.83 3.06 5.54
N GLY A 276 -20.67 3.58 4.66
CA GLY A 276 -21.78 4.45 5.06
C GLY A 276 -22.89 3.65 5.75
N LYS A 277 -23.30 4.06 6.95
CA LYS A 277 -24.41 3.50 7.70
C LYS A 277 -25.45 4.56 8.05
N ILE A 278 -26.66 4.11 8.28
CA ILE A 278 -27.77 4.94 8.78
C ILE A 278 -28.13 4.42 10.16
N THR A 279 -28.16 5.30 11.17
CA THR A 279 -28.57 4.94 12.52
C THR A 279 -30.01 4.47 12.58
N PRO A 280 -30.33 3.45 13.42
CA PRO A 280 -31.58 2.69 13.30
C PRO A 280 -32.86 3.46 13.64
N VAL A 281 -32.79 4.50 14.46
CA VAL A 281 -33.98 5.26 14.92
C VAL A 281 -33.92 6.71 14.45
N SER A 282 -32.77 7.38 14.64
CA SER A 282 -32.65 8.81 14.29
C SER A 282 -32.41 9.05 12.80
N GLY A 283 -32.12 8.00 12.01
CA GLY A 283 -31.90 8.09 10.56
C GLY A 283 -30.67 8.91 10.16
N LYS A 284 -29.69 9.08 11.06
CA LYS A 284 -28.49 9.85 10.74
C LYS A 284 -27.48 9.02 9.97
N PHE A 285 -26.92 9.63 8.94
CA PHE A 285 -25.77 9.04 8.25
C PHE A 285 -24.54 9.12 9.15
N THR A 286 -23.79 8.01 9.21
CA THR A 286 -22.48 7.88 9.85
C THR A 286 -21.55 7.10 8.94
N GLU A 287 -20.27 7.40 8.97
CA GLU A 287 -19.25 6.66 8.25
C GLU A 287 -18.49 5.77 9.24
N GLU A 288 -18.54 4.49 8.99
CA GLU A 288 -17.84 3.45 9.74
C GLU A 288 -16.64 2.95 8.95
N PHE A 289 -15.79 2.15 9.59
CA PHE A 289 -14.66 1.55 8.92
C PHE A 289 -14.57 0.06 9.24
N TYR A 290 -14.28 -0.73 8.22
CA TYR A 290 -13.93 -2.14 8.36
C TYR A 290 -12.58 -2.41 7.74
N ASN A 291 -11.92 -3.48 8.14
CA ASN A 291 -10.71 -3.95 7.48
C ASN A 291 -11.10 -4.81 6.27
N LEU A 292 -10.73 -4.35 5.08
CA LEU A 292 -10.84 -5.12 3.84
C LEU A 292 -9.54 -5.90 3.66
N ILE A 293 -9.64 -7.20 3.42
CA ILE A 293 -8.52 -8.13 3.31
C ILE A 293 -8.56 -8.78 1.92
N GLY A 294 -7.43 -8.76 1.24
CA GLY A 294 -7.23 -9.49 0.00
C GLY A 294 -6.00 -10.38 0.11
N ILE A 295 -6.10 -11.64 -0.26
CA ILE A 295 -4.98 -12.57 -0.29
C ILE A 295 -4.96 -13.25 -1.66
N ALA A 296 -3.77 -13.37 -2.27
CA ALA A 296 -3.60 -14.17 -3.48
C ALA A 296 -2.33 -15.01 -3.41
N SER A 297 -2.40 -16.17 -4.00
CA SER A 297 -1.22 -17.00 -4.31
C SER A 297 -1.23 -17.36 -5.79
N SER A 298 -0.09 -17.19 -6.44
CA SER A 298 0.11 -17.50 -7.87
C SER A 298 1.20 -18.54 -8.05
N THR A 299 0.95 -19.45 -8.98
CA THR A 299 1.91 -20.39 -9.56
C THR A 299 1.84 -20.24 -11.09
N GLU A 300 2.70 -20.91 -11.85
CA GLU A 300 2.58 -20.96 -13.32
C GLU A 300 1.21 -21.46 -13.79
N ALA A 301 0.62 -22.41 -13.05
CA ALA A 301 -0.63 -23.07 -13.45
C ALA A 301 -1.86 -22.21 -13.18
N ARG A 302 -1.88 -21.48 -12.07
CA ARG A 302 -3.08 -20.74 -11.63
C ARG A 302 -2.79 -19.67 -10.58
N THR A 303 -3.79 -18.81 -10.38
CA THR A 303 -3.86 -17.85 -9.29
C THR A 303 -5.14 -18.07 -8.50
N ARG A 304 -5.02 -18.22 -7.19
CA ARG A 304 -6.17 -18.26 -6.27
C ARG A 304 -6.22 -16.98 -5.46
N CYS A 305 -7.41 -16.45 -5.27
CA CYS A 305 -7.66 -15.21 -4.54
C CYS A 305 -8.70 -15.41 -3.44
N LEU A 306 -8.52 -14.74 -2.31
CA LEU A 306 -9.50 -14.62 -1.24
C LEU A 306 -9.84 -13.15 -1.03
N ILE A 307 -11.12 -12.88 -0.80
CA ILE A 307 -11.60 -11.63 -0.20
C ILE A 307 -12.00 -11.91 1.24
N GLY A 308 -11.70 -10.99 2.14
CA GLY A 308 -12.15 -11.04 3.52
C GLY A 308 -12.48 -9.67 4.06
N VAL A 309 -13.26 -9.66 5.11
CA VAL A 309 -13.52 -8.46 5.90
C VAL A 309 -13.41 -8.78 7.39
N GLU A 310 -13.02 -7.78 8.16
CA GLU A 310 -13.00 -7.84 9.61
C GLU A 310 -13.79 -6.64 10.15
N VAL A 311 -14.79 -6.91 10.98
CA VAL A 311 -15.81 -5.96 11.41
C VAL A 311 -15.97 -6.03 12.92
N GLU A 312 -16.10 -4.86 13.56
CA GLU A 312 -16.41 -4.73 14.98
C GLU A 312 -17.92 -4.72 15.20
N GLY A 313 -18.38 -5.44 16.22
CA GLY A 313 -19.77 -5.43 16.66
C GLY A 313 -19.87 -5.73 18.16
N MET A 314 -21.06 -6.03 18.64
CA MET A 314 -21.32 -6.31 20.06
C MET A 314 -21.90 -7.70 20.27
N THR A 315 -21.44 -8.41 21.32
CA THR A 315 -21.99 -9.66 21.79
C THR A 315 -22.41 -9.55 23.24
N VAL A 316 -23.42 -10.32 23.62
CA VAL A 316 -24.01 -10.41 24.98
C VAL A 316 -23.97 -11.87 25.40
N CYS A 317 -23.48 -12.14 26.61
CA CYS A 317 -23.30 -13.50 27.09
C CYS A 317 -24.66 -14.17 27.46
N PRO A 318 -25.02 -15.28 26.80
CA PRO A 318 -26.26 -16.00 27.13
C PRO A 318 -26.24 -16.63 28.51
N CYS A 319 -25.11 -17.21 28.96
CA CYS A 319 -24.97 -17.86 30.27
C CYS A 319 -25.23 -16.90 31.43
N ALA A 320 -24.56 -15.73 31.41
CA ALA A 320 -24.74 -14.74 32.46
C ALA A 320 -26.17 -14.18 32.44
N GLN A 321 -26.78 -14.05 31.26
CA GLN A 321 -28.15 -13.64 31.13
C GLN A 321 -29.12 -14.65 31.77
N ASP A 322 -28.91 -15.95 31.55
CA ASP A 322 -29.76 -17.01 32.14
C ASP A 322 -29.66 -17.05 33.65
N MET A 323 -28.45 -16.88 34.23
CA MET A 323 -28.26 -16.77 35.67
C MET A 323 -29.02 -15.55 36.25
N VAL A 324 -28.94 -14.38 35.62
CA VAL A 324 -29.65 -13.18 36.03
C VAL A 324 -31.17 -13.39 35.91
N ARG A 325 -31.64 -14.04 34.83
CA ARG A 325 -33.05 -14.38 34.64
C ARG A 325 -33.57 -15.29 35.74
N SER A 326 -32.84 -16.36 36.08
CA SER A 326 -33.19 -17.31 37.13
C SER A 326 -33.27 -16.66 38.50
N ASN A 327 -32.26 -15.87 38.85
CA ASN A 327 -32.27 -15.12 40.11
C ASN A 327 -33.41 -14.11 40.17
N SER A 328 -33.70 -13.41 39.08
CA SER A 328 -34.81 -12.46 38.99
C SER A 328 -36.17 -13.14 39.19
N LYS A 329 -36.35 -14.37 38.61
CA LYS A 329 -37.56 -15.15 38.83
C LYS A 329 -37.75 -15.49 40.32
N GLU A 330 -36.70 -15.97 40.99
CA GLU A 330 -36.75 -16.26 42.44
C GLU A 330 -37.11 -15.01 43.28
N LEU A 331 -36.60 -13.86 42.93
CA LEU A 331 -36.92 -12.59 43.63
C LEU A 331 -38.39 -12.21 43.41
N LEU A 332 -38.90 -12.30 42.16
CA LEU A 332 -40.30 -12.03 41.89
C LEU A 332 -41.24 -12.95 42.66
N LEU A 333 -40.92 -14.26 42.71
CA LEU A 333 -41.70 -15.21 43.53
C LEU A 333 -41.69 -14.88 45.01
N LYS A 334 -40.56 -14.44 45.56
CA LYS A 334 -40.45 -13.99 46.97
C LYS A 334 -41.29 -12.73 47.26
N GLU A 335 -41.40 -11.86 46.25
CA GLU A 335 -42.27 -10.66 46.33
C GLU A 335 -43.76 -10.96 46.10
N GLY A 336 -44.15 -12.22 45.96
CA GLY A 336 -45.56 -12.66 45.85
C GLY A 336 -46.15 -12.74 44.47
N PHE A 337 -45.34 -12.64 43.38
CA PHE A 337 -45.79 -12.91 42.04
C PHE A 337 -46.06 -14.41 41.83
N SER A 338 -47.04 -14.75 41.05
CA SER A 338 -47.23 -16.14 40.60
C SER A 338 -46.12 -16.52 39.58
N GLU A 339 -45.88 -17.79 39.36
CA GLU A 339 -44.92 -18.27 38.33
C GLU A 339 -45.24 -17.71 36.96
N GLU A 340 -46.52 -17.73 36.55
CA GLU A 340 -47.01 -17.17 35.27
C GLU A 340 -46.72 -15.68 35.15
N GLN A 341 -46.97 -14.91 36.21
CA GLN A 341 -46.69 -13.48 36.25
C GLN A 341 -45.21 -13.17 36.17
N ALA A 342 -44.37 -13.95 36.88
CA ALA A 342 -42.92 -13.82 36.85
C ALA A 342 -42.38 -14.11 35.45
N ASP A 343 -42.82 -15.21 34.82
CA ASP A 343 -42.40 -15.57 33.45
C ASP A 343 -42.83 -14.53 32.42
N GLN A 344 -44.05 -14.00 32.50
CA GLN A 344 -44.52 -12.94 31.64
C GLN A 344 -43.69 -11.65 31.78
N ALA A 345 -43.37 -11.26 33.01
CA ALA A 345 -42.55 -10.08 33.27
C ALA A 345 -41.13 -10.24 32.66
N LEU A 346 -40.50 -11.42 32.83
CA LEU A 346 -39.18 -11.72 32.30
C LEU A 346 -39.13 -11.94 30.78
N GLN A 347 -40.27 -12.14 30.12
CA GLN A 347 -40.37 -12.13 28.65
C GLN A 347 -40.39 -10.72 28.07
N VAL A 348 -41.06 -9.79 28.78
CA VAL A 348 -41.24 -8.41 28.32
C VAL A 348 -39.99 -7.57 28.59
N ILE A 349 -39.36 -7.73 29.74
CA ILE A 349 -38.22 -6.93 30.20
C ILE A 349 -36.93 -7.56 29.66
N PRO A 350 -36.08 -6.79 28.94
CA PRO A 350 -34.75 -7.28 28.55
C PRO A 350 -33.92 -7.60 29.80
N ILE A 351 -33.38 -8.81 29.84
CA ILE A 351 -32.56 -9.24 30.98
C ILE A 351 -31.12 -8.80 30.71
N ALA A 352 -30.52 -8.12 31.66
CA ALA A 352 -29.16 -7.65 31.57
C ALA A 352 -28.15 -8.82 31.62
N SER A 353 -27.05 -8.66 30.93
CA SER A 353 -25.89 -9.54 30.96
C SER A 353 -24.66 -8.70 30.69
N HIS A 354 -23.46 -9.25 30.91
CA HIS A 354 -22.29 -8.57 30.43
C HIS A 354 -22.25 -8.57 28.91
N ASN A 355 -21.75 -7.50 28.37
CA ASN A 355 -21.55 -7.34 26.93
C ASN A 355 -20.12 -6.91 26.65
N GLN A 356 -19.66 -7.13 25.45
CA GLN A 356 -18.31 -6.84 25.02
C GLN A 356 -18.28 -6.55 23.53
N ARG A 357 -17.22 -5.88 23.07
CA ARG A 357 -16.92 -5.78 21.67
C ARG A 357 -16.49 -7.14 21.13
N GLY A 358 -16.92 -7.46 19.94
CA GLY A 358 -16.52 -8.64 19.21
C GLY A 358 -15.94 -8.23 17.86
N LEU A 359 -14.89 -8.91 17.45
CA LEU A 359 -14.25 -8.75 16.16
C LEU A 359 -14.55 -9.97 15.30
N GLY A 360 -15.39 -9.79 14.30
CA GLY A 360 -15.77 -10.84 13.36
C GLY A 360 -14.95 -10.76 12.09
N THR A 361 -14.42 -11.90 11.63
CA THR A 361 -13.69 -12.03 10.36
C THR A 361 -14.39 -13.07 9.50
N LEU A 362 -14.68 -12.71 8.25
CA LEU A 362 -15.22 -13.64 7.26
C LEU A 362 -14.41 -13.52 5.96
N MET A 363 -13.84 -14.66 5.52
CA MET A 363 -13.05 -14.73 4.29
C MET A 363 -13.64 -15.77 3.35
N VAL A 364 -13.64 -15.46 2.06
CA VAL A 364 -14.15 -16.32 0.99
C VAL A 364 -13.13 -16.39 -0.15
N GLY A 365 -12.70 -17.60 -0.48
CA GLY A 365 -11.84 -17.89 -1.63
C GLY A 365 -12.65 -18.56 -2.73
N SER A 366 -12.93 -17.83 -3.81
CA SER A 366 -13.73 -18.33 -4.93
C SER A 366 -13.36 -17.62 -6.22
N GLU A 367 -13.65 -18.25 -7.36
CA GLU A 367 -13.62 -17.58 -8.67
C GLU A 367 -14.88 -16.75 -8.90
N THR A 368 -15.96 -17.04 -8.18
CA THR A 368 -17.19 -16.24 -8.19
C THR A 368 -17.02 -15.00 -7.35
N GLN A 369 -17.41 -13.85 -7.90
CA GLN A 369 -17.30 -12.56 -7.20
C GLN A 369 -18.15 -12.51 -5.95
N VAL A 370 -17.55 -12.16 -4.82
CA VAL A 370 -18.19 -11.91 -3.53
C VAL A 370 -18.01 -10.44 -3.16
N ARG A 371 -19.04 -9.77 -2.68
CA ARG A 371 -18.96 -8.34 -2.33
C ARG A 371 -18.56 -8.15 -0.88
N ALA A 372 -17.59 -7.29 -0.63
CA ALA A 372 -17.11 -6.96 0.72
C ALA A 372 -18.23 -6.48 1.63
N GLU A 373 -19.12 -5.59 1.11
CA GLU A 373 -20.25 -5.03 1.87
C GLU A 373 -21.21 -6.13 2.31
N SER A 374 -21.43 -7.15 1.48
CA SER A 374 -22.28 -8.29 1.85
C SER A 374 -21.66 -9.11 2.98
N LEU A 375 -20.33 -9.31 2.97
CA LEU A 375 -19.64 -9.98 4.07
C LEU A 375 -19.71 -9.17 5.37
N VAL A 376 -19.61 -7.84 5.30
CA VAL A 376 -19.82 -6.95 6.46
C VAL A 376 -21.19 -7.15 7.05
N HIS A 377 -22.26 -7.12 6.23
CA HIS A 377 -23.64 -7.32 6.69
C HIS A 377 -23.87 -8.71 7.31
N ILE A 378 -23.25 -9.77 6.74
CA ILE A 378 -23.31 -11.11 7.31
C ILE A 378 -22.74 -11.12 8.72
N ILE A 379 -21.53 -10.54 8.93
CA ILE A 379 -20.90 -10.48 10.24
C ILE A 379 -21.77 -9.71 11.23
N GLU A 380 -22.22 -8.52 10.87
CA GLU A 380 -23.06 -7.69 11.72
C GLU A 380 -24.38 -8.37 12.13
N ALA A 381 -25.04 -9.03 11.19
CA ALA A 381 -26.26 -9.78 11.44
C ALA A 381 -26.04 -11.02 12.32
N SER A 382 -24.83 -11.55 12.35
CA SER A 382 -24.45 -12.71 13.16
C SER A 382 -24.17 -12.37 14.61
N MET A 383 -23.89 -11.11 14.94
CA MET A 383 -23.63 -10.64 16.30
C MET A 383 -24.93 -10.32 17.07
N SER A 384 -24.82 -10.03 18.36
CA SER A 384 -25.96 -9.59 19.16
C SER A 384 -26.50 -8.25 18.69
N SER A 385 -25.62 -7.33 18.30
CA SER A 385 -25.95 -6.08 17.62
C SER A 385 -24.71 -5.54 16.89
N GLU A 386 -24.96 -4.79 15.83
CA GLU A 386 -24.00 -3.92 15.19
C GLU A 386 -23.63 -2.73 16.09
N THR A 387 -22.47 -2.10 15.83
CA THR A 387 -22.03 -0.87 16.48
C THR A 387 -22.07 0.31 15.53
N TYR A 388 -22.05 1.54 16.08
CA TYR A 388 -22.10 2.79 15.30
C TYR A 388 -21.16 3.84 15.92
N ALA A 389 -20.49 4.62 15.09
CA ALA A 389 -19.61 5.69 15.54
C ALA A 389 -20.39 6.85 16.20
N ILE A 390 -21.63 7.09 15.78
CA ILE A 390 -22.48 8.15 16.30
C ILE A 390 -23.86 7.56 16.61
N LEU A 391 -24.33 7.73 17.88
CA LEU A 391 -25.64 7.34 18.32
C LEU A 391 -26.32 8.52 19.02
N LYS A 392 -27.64 8.63 18.90
CA LYS A 392 -28.48 9.46 19.74
C LYS A 392 -29.19 8.58 20.76
N ARG A 393 -29.69 9.14 21.85
CA ARG A 393 -30.37 8.38 22.93
C ARG A 393 -31.37 7.33 22.46
N PRO A 394 -32.24 7.60 21.45
CA PRO A 394 -33.13 6.57 20.91
C PRO A 394 -32.39 5.43 20.22
N ASP A 395 -31.27 5.74 19.52
CA ASP A 395 -30.41 4.75 18.86
C ASP A 395 -29.67 3.90 19.90
N GLU A 396 -29.13 4.52 20.95
CA GLU A 396 -28.46 3.81 22.08
C GLU A 396 -29.42 2.81 22.71
N PHE A 397 -30.67 3.25 23.01
CA PHE A 397 -31.70 2.36 23.53
C PHE A 397 -31.98 1.19 22.57
N PHE A 398 -32.09 1.47 21.28
CA PHE A 398 -32.34 0.41 20.28
C PHE A 398 -31.22 -0.63 20.27
N VAL A 399 -29.95 -0.19 20.21
CA VAL A 399 -28.77 -1.07 20.18
C VAL A 399 -28.70 -1.93 21.45
N VAL A 400 -28.83 -1.33 22.62
CA VAL A 400 -28.81 -2.05 23.90
C VAL A 400 -29.96 -3.06 24.01
N ASN A 401 -31.17 -2.64 23.66
CA ASN A 401 -32.35 -3.50 23.70
C ASN A 401 -32.21 -4.67 22.70
N LYS A 402 -31.79 -4.40 21.47
CA LYS A 402 -31.52 -5.42 20.44
C LYS A 402 -30.50 -6.45 20.93
N ALA A 403 -29.35 -5.98 21.45
CA ALA A 403 -28.28 -6.84 21.88
C ALA A 403 -28.70 -7.79 23.02
N HIS A 404 -29.39 -7.27 24.06
CA HIS A 404 -29.83 -8.08 25.21
C HIS A 404 -31.03 -8.99 24.86
N ARG A 405 -31.75 -8.73 23.77
CA ARG A 405 -32.78 -9.64 23.24
C ARG A 405 -32.22 -10.71 22.29
N ASN A 406 -30.98 -10.57 21.88
CA ASN A 406 -30.30 -11.49 20.97
C ASN A 406 -28.93 -11.90 21.52
N PRO A 407 -28.85 -12.52 22.71
CA PRO A 407 -27.57 -12.98 23.26
C PRO A 407 -26.96 -14.04 22.37
N ARG A 408 -25.65 -13.99 22.18
CA ARG A 408 -24.87 -14.88 21.30
C ARG A 408 -23.55 -15.27 21.95
N PHE A 409 -23.25 -16.56 22.01
CA PHE A 409 -21.92 -17.05 22.26
C PHE A 409 -20.99 -16.75 21.08
N VAL A 410 -19.69 -16.75 21.31
CA VAL A 410 -18.69 -16.59 20.25
C VAL A 410 -18.85 -17.67 19.17
N GLU A 411 -19.20 -18.90 19.56
CA GLU A 411 -19.49 -20.04 18.69
C GLU A 411 -20.73 -19.82 17.85
N ASP A 412 -21.77 -19.23 18.43
CA ASP A 412 -23.04 -18.96 17.72
C ASP A 412 -22.85 -17.92 16.62
N VAL A 413 -22.00 -16.91 16.87
CA VAL A 413 -21.67 -15.91 15.87
C VAL A 413 -21.00 -16.56 14.66
N VAL A 414 -20.02 -17.46 14.88
CA VAL A 414 -19.33 -18.20 13.80
C VAL A 414 -20.32 -19.07 13.01
N ARG A 415 -21.17 -19.85 13.70
CA ARG A 415 -22.19 -20.70 13.05
C ARG A 415 -23.17 -19.87 12.21
N GLU A 416 -23.59 -18.72 12.73
CA GLU A 416 -24.53 -17.84 12.04
C GLU A 416 -23.89 -17.15 10.83
N MET A 417 -22.61 -16.74 10.90
CA MET A 417 -21.86 -16.24 9.74
C MET A 417 -21.87 -17.25 8.60
N LEU A 418 -21.60 -18.51 8.90
CA LEU A 418 -21.56 -19.58 7.91
C LEU A 418 -22.94 -19.86 7.31
N ARG A 419 -23.99 -19.90 8.15
CA ARG A 419 -25.36 -20.07 7.68
C ARG A 419 -25.78 -18.93 6.76
N LEU A 420 -25.58 -17.68 7.19
CA LEU A 420 -25.95 -16.49 6.41
C LEU A 420 -25.12 -16.39 5.12
N LEU A 421 -23.86 -16.83 5.11
CA LEU A 421 -23.04 -16.88 3.90
C LEU A 421 -23.65 -17.83 2.87
N VAL A 422 -24.04 -19.04 3.29
CA VAL A 422 -24.70 -20.04 2.41
C VAL A 422 -26.03 -19.53 1.89
N ASP A 423 -26.84 -18.88 2.74
CA ASP A 423 -28.12 -18.32 2.36
C ASP A 423 -27.97 -17.13 1.38
N THR A 424 -26.95 -16.30 1.58
CA THR A 424 -26.70 -15.11 0.74
C THR A 424 -26.10 -15.47 -0.62
N TYR A 425 -25.27 -16.51 -0.66
CA TYR A 425 -24.56 -16.96 -1.84
C TYR A 425 -24.79 -18.46 -2.12
N PRO A 426 -26.03 -18.88 -2.45
CA PRO A 426 -26.35 -20.29 -2.66
C PRO A 426 -25.58 -20.93 -3.83
N ASP A 427 -25.20 -20.13 -4.83
CA ASP A 427 -24.56 -20.58 -6.07
C ASP A 427 -23.03 -20.61 -6.01
N LEU A 428 -22.42 -20.33 -4.84
CA LEU A 428 -20.96 -20.48 -4.71
C LEU A 428 -20.52 -21.92 -4.97
N PRO A 429 -19.41 -22.14 -5.71
CA PRO A 429 -18.89 -23.49 -5.96
C PRO A 429 -18.56 -24.24 -4.67
N ASP A 430 -18.67 -25.55 -4.70
CA ASP A 430 -18.42 -26.43 -3.54
C ASP A 430 -16.96 -26.45 -3.09
N ASP A 431 -16.01 -26.13 -3.97
CA ASP A 431 -14.58 -25.98 -3.69
C ASP A 431 -14.19 -24.58 -3.17
N THR A 432 -15.19 -23.71 -2.95
CA THR A 432 -14.99 -22.40 -2.31
C THR A 432 -14.41 -22.60 -0.91
N PHE A 433 -13.31 -21.91 -0.61
CA PHE A 433 -12.76 -21.87 0.74
C PHE A 433 -13.49 -20.81 1.57
N VAL A 434 -13.82 -21.14 2.81
CA VAL A 434 -14.45 -20.21 3.76
C VAL A 434 -13.68 -20.25 5.08
N LEU A 435 -13.48 -19.07 5.69
CA LEU A 435 -13.04 -18.92 7.07
C LEU A 435 -13.97 -17.92 7.77
N ALA A 436 -14.63 -18.37 8.84
CA ALA A 436 -15.40 -17.53 9.75
C ALA A 436 -14.76 -17.57 11.13
N ARG A 437 -14.50 -16.41 11.72
CA ARG A 437 -13.82 -16.23 13.00
C ARG A 437 -14.52 -15.15 13.80
N GLN A 438 -14.59 -15.37 15.12
CA GLN A 438 -15.05 -14.37 16.07
C GLN A 438 -14.10 -14.32 17.26
N GLU A 439 -13.68 -13.14 17.65
CA GLU A 439 -12.94 -12.87 18.88
C GLU A 439 -13.72 -11.85 19.72
N ASN A 440 -14.08 -12.22 20.95
CA ASN A 440 -14.75 -11.35 21.89
C ASN A 440 -13.74 -10.78 22.91
N LEU A 441 -13.70 -9.45 23.03
CA LEU A 441 -12.90 -8.73 24.00
C LEU A 441 -13.67 -8.72 25.34
N GLU A 442 -13.52 -9.80 26.12
CA GLU A 442 -14.32 -10.03 27.32
C GLU A 442 -14.24 -8.88 28.33
N SER A 443 -15.41 -8.50 28.86
CA SER A 443 -15.50 -7.36 29.80
C SER A 443 -15.29 -7.76 31.26
N ILE A 444 -15.62 -9.00 31.63
CA ILE A 444 -15.50 -9.50 33.01
C ILE A 444 -14.32 -10.46 33.22
N HIS A 445 -13.68 -10.90 32.14
CA HIS A 445 -12.51 -11.79 32.14
C HIS A 445 -11.27 -11.05 31.61
N LYS A 446 -10.08 -11.53 32.00
CA LYS A 446 -8.79 -10.98 31.52
C LYS A 446 -8.31 -11.60 30.21
N HIS A 447 -8.99 -12.59 29.71
CA HIS A 447 -8.74 -13.26 28.43
C HIS A 447 -9.88 -12.95 27.45
N ASN A 448 -9.60 -13.11 26.17
CA ASN A 448 -10.62 -13.06 25.12
C ASN A 448 -11.21 -14.43 24.89
N ALA A 449 -12.46 -14.50 24.40
CA ALA A 449 -13.07 -15.72 23.91
C ALA A 449 -12.89 -15.76 22.37
N PHE A 450 -12.64 -16.96 21.83
CA PHE A 450 -12.31 -17.13 20.43
C PHE A 450 -13.00 -18.38 19.86
N ALA A 451 -13.60 -18.24 18.67
CA ALA A 451 -14.10 -19.35 17.87
C ALA A 451 -13.75 -19.16 16.40
N GLU A 452 -13.47 -20.26 15.72
CA GLU A 452 -13.15 -20.26 14.29
C GLU A 452 -13.63 -21.54 13.63
N ARG A 453 -14.13 -21.44 12.40
CA ARG A 453 -14.38 -22.55 11.49
C ARG A 453 -13.88 -22.18 10.10
N PHE A 454 -13.06 -23.03 9.51
CA PHE A 454 -12.58 -22.90 8.14
C PHE A 454 -12.68 -24.24 7.39
N GLY A 455 -12.70 -24.19 6.06
CA GLY A 455 -12.73 -25.35 5.20
C GLY A 455 -13.45 -25.07 3.88
N LEU A 456 -13.81 -26.15 3.17
CA LEU A 456 -14.55 -26.05 1.93
C LEU A 456 -16.05 -25.84 2.18
N LEU A 457 -16.68 -25.12 1.29
CA LEU A 457 -18.12 -24.81 1.38
C LEU A 457 -19.00 -26.05 1.31
N CYS A 458 -18.59 -27.08 0.55
CA CYS A 458 -19.29 -28.37 0.50
C CYS A 458 -19.42 -29.04 1.88
N ASP A 459 -18.35 -28.99 2.70
CA ASP A 459 -18.40 -29.57 4.05
C ASP A 459 -19.30 -28.75 4.97
N ILE A 460 -19.23 -27.43 4.88
CA ILE A 460 -20.09 -26.51 5.65
C ILE A 460 -21.57 -26.71 5.30
N ARG A 461 -21.91 -26.87 4.02
CA ARG A 461 -23.28 -27.15 3.56
C ARG A 461 -23.82 -28.47 4.12
N ARG A 462 -22.99 -29.52 4.15
CA ARG A 462 -23.36 -30.82 4.74
C ARG A 462 -23.62 -30.68 6.24
N GLU A 463 -22.73 -30.02 6.96
CA GLU A 463 -22.91 -29.75 8.40
C GLU A 463 -24.20 -28.98 8.69
N LEU A 464 -24.50 -27.95 7.90
CA LEU A 464 -25.75 -27.17 8.04
C LEU A 464 -27.00 -28.00 7.74
N ASN A 465 -26.92 -29.02 6.88
CA ASN A 465 -28.01 -29.96 6.60
C ASN A 465 -28.11 -31.08 7.64
N GLY A 466 -27.30 -31.04 8.71
CA GLY A 466 -27.35 -32.04 9.80
C GLY A 466 -26.60 -33.36 9.50
N GLU A 467 -25.81 -33.38 8.42
CA GLU A 467 -24.95 -34.53 8.17
C GLU A 467 -23.80 -34.54 9.18
N GLN A 468 -23.52 -35.73 9.78
CA GLN A 468 -22.36 -35.90 10.63
C GLN A 468 -21.09 -35.84 9.76
N CYS A 469 -20.48 -34.69 9.67
CA CYS A 469 -19.17 -34.54 9.09
C CYS A 469 -18.13 -35.01 10.14
N ASN A 470 -17.30 -35.94 9.74
CA ASN A 470 -16.17 -36.36 10.57
C ASN A 470 -15.06 -35.27 10.40
N PRO A 471 -14.82 -34.37 11.37
CA PRO A 471 -13.96 -33.18 11.19
C PRO A 471 -12.47 -33.55 11.20
N ILE A 472 -12.10 -34.67 10.56
CA ILE A 472 -10.78 -35.26 10.75
C ILE A 472 -9.67 -34.30 10.25
N ARG A 473 -9.91 -33.48 9.24
CA ARG A 473 -8.95 -32.46 8.79
C ARG A 473 -9.59 -31.50 7.79
N PRO A 474 -10.09 -30.35 8.22
CA PRO A 474 -10.58 -29.35 7.27
C PRO A 474 -9.41 -28.83 6.43
N MET A 475 -9.66 -28.54 5.15
CA MET A 475 -8.70 -27.89 4.27
C MET A 475 -8.34 -26.52 4.83
N THR A 476 -7.06 -26.29 5.08
CA THR A 476 -6.57 -25.00 5.55
C THR A 476 -6.49 -23.98 4.41
N MET A 477 -6.45 -22.70 4.74
CA MET A 477 -6.27 -21.62 3.77
C MET A 477 -4.97 -21.79 2.95
N ASP A 478 -3.88 -22.19 3.61
CA ASP A 478 -2.59 -22.40 2.95
C ASP A 478 -2.63 -23.60 1.99
N GLU A 479 -3.30 -24.68 2.36
CA GLU A 479 -3.54 -25.81 1.46
C GLU A 479 -4.40 -25.42 0.26
N TRP A 480 -5.49 -24.68 0.48
CA TRP A 480 -6.37 -24.24 -0.59
C TRP A 480 -5.66 -23.28 -1.56
N LEU A 481 -4.86 -22.35 -1.05
CA LEU A 481 -4.07 -21.42 -1.88
C LEU A 481 -3.01 -22.14 -2.72
N LYS A 482 -2.54 -23.28 -2.28
CA LYS A 482 -1.56 -24.13 -2.98
C LYS A 482 -2.21 -25.15 -3.91
N ALA A 483 -3.40 -25.60 -3.58
CA ALA A 483 -4.16 -26.55 -4.36
C ALA A 483 -4.63 -25.98 -5.68
#